data_0caf29f8036968d93e92eeaec544f546
#
_entry.id   0caf29f8036968d93e92eeaec544f546
#
_cell.length_a   1.000
_cell.length_b   1.000
_cell.length_c   1.000
_cell.angle_alpha   90.00
_cell.angle_beta   90.00
_cell.angle_gamma   90.00
#
_symmetry.space_group_name_H-M   'P 1'
#
loop_
_entity.id
_entity.type
_entity.pdbx_description
1 polymer ?
#
loop_
_entity_poly.entity_id
_entity_poly.type
_entity_poly.pdbx_seq_one_letter_code
_entity_poly.pdbx_strand_id
1 'polypeptide(L)'
;MTEATDHSTPKPSILLVDDDERLRSRMTRAFEERGYEAQQAEGYDGAITIAARESTEYAVVDLRMPGKSGLEVVRELHRIDPATKIVVLTGYGSIATALEAVRLGATHYLTKPADVDEVIASFERGGAEAAVQAPPAGSEMQQTPSLARVEWEHIQRVLTDCGGNITKAAEKLGIHRRSLQRKLAKFPVPH
;
A
#
# COMPACT_ATOMS: atom_id res chain seq x y z
N MET A 1 27.28 -5.54 -44.43
CA MET A 1 27.30 -5.52 -42.97
C MET A 1 26.00 -4.80 -42.55
N THR A 2 25.00 -5.57 -42.24
CA THR A 2 23.65 -5.06 -41.86
C THR A 2 23.62 -4.99 -40.34
N GLU A 3 23.69 -3.78 -39.80
CA GLU A 3 23.46 -3.57 -38.37
C GLU A 3 22.01 -3.94 -38.07
N ALA A 4 21.82 -5.01 -37.31
CA ALA A 4 20.56 -5.36 -36.72
C ALA A 4 20.27 -4.34 -35.61
N THR A 5 19.42 -3.37 -35.89
CA THR A 5 18.83 -2.50 -34.90
C THR A 5 17.96 -3.38 -34.02
N ASP A 6 18.46 -3.72 -32.85
CA ASP A 6 17.69 -4.35 -31.77
C ASP A 6 16.61 -3.36 -31.32
N HIS A 7 15.39 -3.52 -31.85
CA HIS A 7 14.20 -2.84 -31.39
C HIS A 7 13.66 -3.56 -30.13
N SER A 8 14.48 -3.58 -29.08
CA SER A 8 13.98 -3.92 -27.75
C SER A 8 12.95 -2.86 -27.39
N THR A 9 11.66 -3.24 -27.37
CA THR A 9 10.60 -2.39 -26.85
C THR A 9 11.00 -1.95 -25.42
N PRO A 10 11.01 -0.65 -25.10
CA PRO A 10 11.40 -0.18 -23.78
C PRO A 10 10.53 -0.89 -22.73
N LYS A 11 11.19 -1.43 -21.70
CA LYS A 11 10.47 -2.07 -20.59
C LYS A 11 9.68 -1.02 -19.82
N PRO A 12 8.43 -1.32 -19.42
CA PRO A 12 7.68 -0.41 -18.57
C PRO A 12 8.38 -0.22 -17.22
N SER A 13 8.50 1.02 -16.78
CA SER A 13 9.17 1.37 -15.53
C SER A 13 8.20 1.36 -14.36
N ILE A 14 8.63 0.83 -13.19
CA ILE A 14 7.84 0.78 -11.97
C ILE A 14 8.65 1.14 -10.74
N LEU A 15 8.08 1.99 -9.88
CA LEU A 15 8.63 2.38 -8.59
C LEU A 15 7.89 1.66 -7.45
N LEU A 16 8.63 0.95 -6.60
CA LEU A 16 8.12 0.28 -5.42
C LEU A 16 8.52 1.04 -4.16
N VAL A 17 7.53 1.51 -3.38
CA VAL A 17 7.74 2.29 -2.17
C VAL A 17 7.12 1.56 -0.98
N ASP A 18 7.95 0.99 -0.12
CA ASP A 18 7.54 0.21 1.05
C ASP A 18 8.71 0.17 2.05
N ASP A 19 8.48 0.28 3.35
CA ASP A 19 9.54 0.22 4.35
C ASP A 19 10.00 -1.21 4.67
N ASP A 20 9.17 -2.22 4.37
CA ASP A 20 9.56 -3.63 4.48
C ASP A 20 10.50 -4.04 3.33
N GLU A 21 11.80 -4.10 3.61
CA GLU A 21 12.84 -4.49 2.65
C GLU A 21 12.58 -5.87 2.03
N ARG A 22 12.06 -6.83 2.81
CA ARG A 22 11.82 -8.20 2.32
C ARG A 22 10.67 -8.23 1.33
N LEU A 23 9.59 -7.53 1.65
CA LEU A 23 8.45 -7.42 0.75
C LEU A 23 8.84 -6.66 -0.52
N ARG A 24 9.53 -5.53 -0.37
CA ARG A 24 10.00 -4.70 -1.46
C ARG A 24 10.89 -5.48 -2.43
N SER A 25 11.93 -6.18 -1.91
CA SER A 25 12.84 -6.99 -2.72
C SER A 25 12.13 -8.14 -3.44
N ARG A 26 11.18 -8.81 -2.78
CA ARG A 26 10.39 -9.88 -3.40
C ARG A 26 9.51 -9.36 -4.52
N MET A 27 8.84 -8.24 -4.31
CA MET A 27 7.99 -7.63 -5.34
C MET A 27 8.81 -7.11 -6.51
N THR A 28 9.94 -6.45 -6.26
CA THR A 28 10.87 -6.00 -7.31
C THR A 28 11.23 -7.14 -8.25
N ARG A 29 11.73 -8.25 -7.68
CA ARG A 29 12.09 -9.43 -8.47
C ARG A 29 10.91 -9.98 -9.28
N ALA A 30 9.73 -10.03 -8.68
CA ALA A 30 8.54 -10.54 -9.34
C ALA A 30 8.06 -9.63 -10.50
N PHE A 31 8.26 -8.31 -10.42
CA PHE A 31 8.03 -7.38 -11.51
C PHE A 31 9.09 -7.49 -12.61
N GLU A 32 10.36 -7.63 -12.23
CA GLU A 32 11.46 -7.85 -13.20
C GLU A 32 11.25 -9.13 -14.02
N GLU A 33 10.82 -10.22 -13.37
CA GLU A 33 10.48 -11.49 -14.03
C GLU A 33 9.32 -11.33 -15.05
N ARG A 34 8.49 -10.29 -14.89
CA ARG A 34 7.37 -9.92 -15.80
C ARG A 34 7.75 -8.85 -16.82
N GLY A 35 9.03 -8.49 -16.89
CA GLY A 35 9.56 -7.58 -17.90
C GLY A 35 9.51 -6.10 -17.55
N TYR A 36 9.22 -5.75 -16.28
CA TYR A 36 9.30 -4.36 -15.81
C TYR A 36 10.73 -3.98 -15.45
N GLU A 37 11.05 -2.69 -15.57
CA GLU A 37 12.24 -2.09 -14.97
C GLU A 37 11.85 -1.53 -13.60
N ALA A 38 12.26 -2.24 -12.54
CA ALA A 38 11.80 -1.96 -11.19
C ALA A 38 12.84 -1.17 -10.38
N GLN A 39 12.42 -0.04 -9.82
CA GLN A 39 13.17 0.78 -8.87
C GLN A 39 12.55 0.68 -7.48
N GLN A 40 13.35 0.89 -6.42
CA GLN A 40 12.94 0.71 -5.03
C GLN A 40 13.21 1.95 -4.19
N ALA A 41 12.29 2.27 -3.30
CA ALA A 41 12.45 3.27 -2.26
C ALA A 41 11.89 2.75 -0.92
N GLU A 42 12.57 3.02 0.18
CA GLU A 42 12.11 2.64 1.52
C GLU A 42 11.10 3.62 2.13
N GLY A 43 10.92 4.78 1.48
CA GLY A 43 10.03 5.82 1.96
C GLY A 43 10.00 7.05 1.06
N TYR A 44 9.42 8.13 1.58
CA TYR A 44 9.14 9.36 0.85
C TYR A 44 10.37 9.94 0.13
N ASP A 45 11.46 10.21 0.86
CA ASP A 45 12.60 10.96 0.29
C ASP A 45 13.27 10.19 -0.85
N GLY A 46 13.41 8.86 -0.70
CA GLY A 46 13.89 7.98 -1.76
C GLY A 46 12.97 7.98 -2.98
N ALA A 47 11.66 7.85 -2.76
CA ALA A 47 10.67 7.82 -3.82
C ALA A 47 10.69 9.13 -4.65
N ILE A 48 10.72 10.27 -3.99
CA ILE A 48 10.74 11.56 -4.67
C ILE A 48 12.07 11.82 -5.38
N THR A 49 13.19 11.38 -4.82
CA THR A 49 14.50 11.48 -5.48
C THR A 49 14.51 10.70 -6.79
N ILE A 50 13.95 9.49 -6.80
CA ILE A 50 13.84 8.65 -8.01
C ILE A 50 12.92 9.32 -9.02
N ALA A 51 11.69 9.67 -8.64
CA ALA A 51 10.70 10.26 -9.52
C ALA A 51 11.13 11.61 -10.12
N ALA A 52 11.95 12.38 -9.40
CA ALA A 52 12.49 13.65 -9.91
C ALA A 52 13.60 13.47 -10.96
N ARG A 53 14.26 12.32 -10.97
CA ARG A 53 15.32 11.99 -11.96
C ARG A 53 14.73 11.38 -13.21
N GLU A 54 13.79 10.49 -13.04
CA GLU A 54 13.19 9.72 -14.11
C GLU A 54 11.73 9.44 -13.77
N SER A 55 10.83 9.91 -14.63
CA SER A 55 9.40 9.64 -14.49
C SER A 55 9.14 8.15 -14.67
N THR A 56 8.41 7.55 -13.75
CA THR A 56 8.01 6.14 -13.81
C THR A 56 6.59 6.01 -14.31
N GLU A 57 6.32 5.03 -15.18
CA GLU A 57 4.97 4.79 -15.71
C GLU A 57 4.02 4.26 -14.64
N TYR A 58 4.58 3.47 -13.70
CA TYR A 58 3.83 2.81 -12.63
C TYR A 58 4.46 3.07 -11.27
N ALA A 59 3.65 3.11 -10.22
CA ALA A 59 4.12 3.15 -8.85
C ALA A 59 3.24 2.27 -7.95
N VAL A 60 3.88 1.54 -7.03
CA VAL A 60 3.21 0.82 -5.94
C VAL A 60 3.68 1.43 -4.63
N VAL A 61 2.75 1.91 -3.82
CA VAL A 61 3.06 2.68 -2.61
C VAL A 61 2.37 2.07 -1.39
N ASP A 62 3.14 1.70 -0.38
CA ASP A 62 2.56 1.40 0.93
C ASP A 62 2.14 2.69 1.66
N LEU A 63 1.04 2.64 2.38
CA LEU A 63 0.55 3.79 3.16
C LEU A 63 1.26 3.96 4.48
N ARG A 64 1.72 2.86 5.07
CA ARG A 64 2.28 2.88 6.41
C ARG A 64 3.78 2.74 6.39
N MET A 65 4.43 3.85 6.34
CA MET A 65 5.88 3.94 6.41
C MET A 65 6.30 4.89 7.54
N PRO A 66 7.46 4.69 8.15
CA PRO A 66 8.04 5.65 9.09
C PRO A 66 8.22 7.03 8.47
N GLY A 67 7.96 8.09 9.22
CA GLY A 67 8.09 9.47 8.76
C GLY A 67 6.86 9.94 7.99
N LYS A 68 7.04 10.32 6.72
CA LYS A 68 5.94 10.77 5.87
C LYS A 68 5.11 9.59 5.37
N SER A 69 3.80 9.75 5.37
CA SER A 69 2.85 8.70 4.96
C SER A 69 2.89 8.43 3.46
N GLY A 70 2.47 7.24 3.05
CA GLY A 70 2.33 6.92 1.63
C GLY A 70 1.33 7.83 0.89
N LEU A 71 0.36 8.44 1.57
CA LEU A 71 -0.53 9.43 0.97
C LEU A 71 0.22 10.68 0.50
N GLU A 72 1.25 11.10 1.25
CA GLU A 72 2.11 12.21 0.84
C GLU A 72 2.97 11.82 -0.36
N VAL A 73 3.42 10.55 -0.43
CA VAL A 73 4.12 10.01 -1.61
C VAL A 73 3.21 10.05 -2.83
N VAL A 74 1.98 9.52 -2.72
CA VAL A 74 0.99 9.52 -3.81
C VAL A 74 0.76 10.93 -4.35
N ARG A 75 0.49 11.89 -3.46
CA ARG A 75 0.26 13.30 -3.85
C ARG A 75 1.45 13.88 -4.60
N GLU A 76 2.66 13.61 -4.12
CA GLU A 76 3.86 14.20 -4.71
C GLU A 76 4.25 13.51 -6.04
N LEU A 77 4.11 12.19 -6.16
CA LEU A 77 4.31 11.48 -7.42
C LEU A 77 3.33 11.98 -8.49
N HIS A 78 2.05 12.11 -8.15
CA HIS A 78 1.04 12.63 -9.05
C HIS A 78 1.30 14.09 -9.44
N ARG A 79 1.88 14.91 -8.55
CA ARG A 79 2.30 16.28 -8.85
C ARG A 79 3.49 16.34 -9.82
N ILE A 80 4.45 15.41 -9.66
CA ILE A 80 5.64 15.31 -10.52
C ILE A 80 5.23 14.86 -11.91
N ASP A 81 4.47 13.78 -12.00
CA ASP A 81 3.94 13.26 -13.26
C ASP A 81 2.51 12.73 -13.09
N PRO A 82 1.49 13.48 -13.56
CA PRO A 82 0.10 13.06 -13.51
C PRO A 82 -0.21 11.80 -14.35
N ALA A 83 0.68 11.41 -15.26
CA ALA A 83 0.49 10.21 -16.08
C ALA A 83 0.92 8.93 -15.36
N THR A 84 1.71 9.03 -14.29
CA THR A 84 2.10 7.88 -13.46
C THR A 84 0.86 7.19 -12.89
N LYS A 85 0.70 5.91 -13.18
CA LYS A 85 -0.38 5.09 -12.60
C LYS A 85 0.04 4.57 -11.23
N ILE A 86 -0.63 5.05 -10.19
CA ILE A 86 -0.25 4.78 -8.80
C ILE A 86 -1.25 3.81 -8.18
N VAL A 87 -0.75 2.66 -7.72
CA VAL A 87 -1.51 1.69 -6.91
C VAL A 87 -1.05 1.76 -5.47
N VAL A 88 -1.99 1.97 -4.58
CA VAL A 88 -1.74 1.93 -3.13
C VAL A 88 -1.95 0.51 -2.64
N LEU A 89 -0.94 -0.03 -1.96
CA LEU A 89 -0.94 -1.37 -1.38
C LEU A 89 -0.75 -1.30 0.13
N THR A 90 -1.75 -1.68 0.93
CA THR A 90 -1.69 -1.52 2.39
C THR A 90 -2.30 -2.68 3.16
N GLY A 91 -1.69 -3.01 4.30
CA GLY A 91 -2.21 -4.04 5.22
C GLY A 91 -3.46 -3.62 5.99
N TYR A 92 -3.81 -2.33 5.98
CA TYR A 92 -4.92 -1.80 6.77
C TYR A 92 -5.61 -0.67 6.01
N GLY A 93 -6.65 -1.02 5.28
CA GLY A 93 -7.43 -0.06 4.52
C GLY A 93 -8.77 0.26 5.16
N SER A 94 -9.05 1.53 5.37
CA SER A 94 -10.42 1.99 5.55
C SER A 94 -10.93 2.56 4.24
N ILE A 95 -12.24 2.52 4.02
CA ILE A 95 -12.88 3.17 2.86
C ILE A 95 -12.47 4.65 2.79
N ALA A 96 -12.38 5.33 3.93
CA ALA A 96 -11.96 6.72 3.99
C ALA A 96 -10.53 6.93 3.47
N THR A 97 -9.60 6.05 3.83
CA THR A 97 -8.20 6.12 3.36
C THR A 97 -8.08 5.81 1.87
N ALA A 98 -8.87 4.85 1.37
CA ALA A 98 -8.92 4.54 -0.07
C ALA A 98 -9.44 5.75 -0.87
N LEU A 99 -10.53 6.37 -0.43
CA LEU A 99 -11.08 7.57 -1.06
C LEU A 99 -10.09 8.74 -1.04
N GLU A 100 -9.35 8.91 0.05
CA GLU A 100 -8.32 9.94 0.17
C GLU A 100 -7.16 9.68 -0.81
N ALA A 101 -6.68 8.43 -0.91
CA ALA A 101 -5.65 8.05 -1.86
C ALA A 101 -6.06 8.37 -3.31
N VAL A 102 -7.29 8.04 -3.69
CA VAL A 102 -7.85 8.36 -5.03
C VAL A 102 -7.92 9.86 -5.27
N ARG A 103 -8.36 10.65 -4.28
CA ARG A 103 -8.39 12.12 -4.39
C ARG A 103 -7.00 12.73 -4.57
N LEU A 104 -5.97 12.08 -4.06
CA LEU A 104 -4.58 12.50 -4.18
C LEU A 104 -3.90 12.03 -5.46
N GLY A 105 -4.59 11.24 -6.30
CA GLY A 105 -4.10 10.80 -7.60
C GLY A 105 -3.78 9.30 -7.70
N ALA A 106 -4.10 8.49 -6.70
CA ALA A 106 -3.97 7.04 -6.84
C ALA A 106 -5.00 6.52 -7.86
N THR A 107 -4.51 5.67 -8.78
CA THR A 107 -5.34 5.01 -9.78
C THR A 107 -6.13 3.87 -9.18
N HIS A 108 -5.55 3.16 -8.21
CA HIS A 108 -6.18 2.00 -7.57
C HIS A 108 -5.69 1.79 -6.14
N TYR A 109 -6.44 0.98 -5.40
CA TYR A 109 -6.16 0.67 -4.00
C TYR A 109 -6.36 -0.84 -3.75
N LEU A 110 -5.34 -1.51 -3.21
CA LEU A 110 -5.36 -2.93 -2.90
C LEU A 110 -5.00 -3.18 -1.43
N THR A 111 -5.54 -4.25 -0.87
CA THR A 111 -5.19 -4.69 0.48
C THR A 111 -4.12 -5.79 0.43
N LYS A 112 -3.12 -5.69 1.31
CA LYS A 112 -2.14 -6.77 1.53
C LYS A 112 -2.83 -7.96 2.23
N PRO A 113 -2.58 -9.21 1.83
CA PRO A 113 -1.65 -9.62 0.79
C PRO A 113 -2.26 -9.46 -0.60
N ALA A 114 -1.51 -8.89 -1.54
CA ALA A 114 -1.81 -8.87 -2.96
C ALA A 114 -0.63 -9.44 -3.74
N ASP A 115 -0.90 -10.19 -4.77
CA ASP A 115 0.16 -10.67 -5.65
C ASP A 115 0.48 -9.66 -6.77
N VAL A 116 1.61 -9.87 -7.45
CA VAL A 116 2.07 -8.96 -8.48
C VAL A 116 1.13 -8.95 -9.68
N ASP A 117 0.49 -10.08 -10.01
CA ASP A 117 -0.44 -10.16 -11.13
C ASP A 117 -1.73 -9.37 -10.85
N GLU A 118 -2.18 -9.35 -9.59
CA GLU A 118 -3.30 -8.52 -9.15
C GLU A 118 -2.96 -7.03 -9.26
N VAL A 119 -1.75 -6.65 -8.87
CA VAL A 119 -1.27 -5.27 -8.98
C VAL A 119 -1.20 -4.84 -10.45
N ILE A 120 -0.63 -5.68 -11.34
CA ILE A 120 -0.56 -5.40 -12.78
C ILE A 120 -1.97 -5.24 -13.38
N ALA A 121 -2.88 -6.17 -13.06
CA ALA A 121 -4.27 -6.08 -13.53
C ALA A 121 -4.98 -4.81 -13.05
N SER A 122 -4.57 -4.26 -11.90
CA SER A 122 -5.14 -3.02 -11.38
C SER A 122 -4.69 -1.77 -12.16
N PHE A 123 -3.50 -1.77 -12.75
CA PHE A 123 -3.04 -0.68 -13.63
C PHE A 123 -3.85 -0.60 -14.93
N GLU A 124 -4.34 -1.74 -15.42
CA GLU A 124 -5.13 -1.81 -16.66
C GLU A 124 -6.59 -1.39 -16.45
N ARG A 125 -7.13 -1.61 -15.26
CA ARG A 125 -8.52 -1.32 -14.90
C ARG A 125 -8.84 0.17 -14.70
N GLY A 126 -7.96 1.08 -15.11
CA GLY A 126 -7.97 2.51 -14.86
C GLY A 126 -9.32 3.20 -14.74
N GLY A 127 -9.46 4.05 -13.73
CA GLY A 127 -10.56 4.99 -13.51
C GLY A 127 -11.04 5.03 -12.06
N ALA A 128 -11.41 6.21 -11.59
CA ALA A 128 -11.88 6.46 -10.22
C ALA A 128 -13.10 5.61 -9.78
N GLU A 129 -13.85 5.03 -10.73
CA GLU A 129 -14.95 4.11 -10.44
C GLU A 129 -14.50 2.70 -10.05
N ALA A 130 -13.29 2.27 -10.46
CA ALA A 130 -12.75 0.96 -10.11
C ALA A 130 -12.08 0.94 -8.72
N ALA A 131 -11.70 2.10 -8.20
CA ALA A 131 -10.98 2.21 -6.92
C ALA A 131 -11.82 1.86 -5.68
N VAL A 132 -13.12 1.73 -5.82
CA VAL A 132 -14.07 1.42 -4.73
C VAL A 132 -14.74 0.06 -4.93
N GLN A 133 -14.20 -0.80 -5.74
CA GLN A 133 -14.70 -2.17 -5.74
C GLN A 133 -14.26 -2.86 -4.46
N ALA A 134 -15.25 -3.11 -3.60
CA ALA A 134 -15.16 -4.16 -2.60
C ALA A 134 -14.64 -5.44 -3.26
N PRO A 135 -13.85 -6.29 -2.56
CA PRO A 135 -13.27 -7.49 -3.14
C PRO A 135 -14.35 -8.28 -3.90
N PRO A 136 -14.01 -8.88 -5.07
CA PRO A 136 -14.98 -9.66 -5.84
C PRO A 136 -15.58 -10.73 -4.94
N ALA A 137 -16.88 -10.73 -4.83
CA ALA A 137 -17.65 -11.79 -4.19
C ALA A 137 -17.46 -13.08 -5.03
N GLY A 138 -16.40 -13.84 -4.74
CA GLY A 138 -16.11 -15.04 -5.54
C GLY A 138 -14.89 -15.86 -5.14
N SER A 139 -14.28 -15.63 -4.01
CA SER A 139 -13.40 -16.63 -3.41
C SER A 139 -13.83 -16.85 -1.96
N GLU A 140 -14.35 -18.03 -1.75
CA GLU A 140 -14.63 -18.74 -0.51
C GLU A 140 -14.69 -17.90 0.77
N MET A 141 -15.93 -17.76 1.29
CA MET A 141 -16.27 -17.48 2.69
C MET A 141 -15.24 -16.61 3.46
N GLN A 142 -15.07 -15.36 3.08
CA GLN A 142 -14.54 -14.39 4.05
C GLN A 142 -15.66 -14.15 5.06
N GLN A 143 -15.57 -14.89 6.15
CA GLN A 143 -16.32 -14.64 7.36
C GLN A 143 -16.27 -13.13 7.62
N THR A 144 -17.42 -12.50 7.73
CA THR A 144 -17.54 -11.15 8.29
C THR A 144 -16.55 -11.04 9.45
N PRO A 145 -15.62 -10.04 9.47
CA PRO A 145 -14.62 -9.98 10.52
C PRO A 145 -15.35 -10.06 11.87
N SER A 146 -14.95 -11.00 12.70
CA SER A 146 -15.60 -11.13 14.01
C SER A 146 -15.50 -9.79 14.73
N LEU A 147 -16.51 -9.45 15.53
CA LEU A 147 -16.51 -8.20 16.33
C LEU A 147 -15.18 -8.04 17.09
N ALA A 148 -14.61 -9.16 17.55
CA ALA A 148 -13.32 -9.22 18.21
C ALA A 148 -12.15 -8.77 17.31
N ARG A 149 -12.18 -9.09 16.01
CA ARG A 149 -11.15 -8.68 15.05
C ARG A 149 -11.24 -7.19 14.73
N VAL A 150 -12.47 -6.68 14.52
CA VAL A 150 -12.69 -5.24 14.30
C VAL A 150 -12.28 -4.41 15.54
N GLU A 151 -12.61 -4.90 16.74
CA GLU A 151 -12.20 -4.29 18.00
C GLU A 151 -10.67 -4.28 18.15
N TRP A 152 -10.01 -5.39 17.83
CA TRP A 152 -8.57 -5.50 17.85
C TRP A 152 -7.89 -4.52 16.88
N GLU A 153 -8.35 -4.45 15.65
CA GLU A 153 -7.82 -3.53 14.64
C GLU A 153 -7.97 -2.06 15.08
N HIS A 154 -9.09 -1.73 15.70
CA HIS A 154 -9.31 -0.39 16.25
C HIS A 154 -8.35 -0.09 17.42
N ILE A 155 -8.14 -1.04 18.32
CA ILE A 155 -7.19 -0.92 19.44
C ILE A 155 -5.76 -0.71 18.93
N GLN A 156 -5.32 -1.50 17.95
CA GLN A 156 -3.97 -1.37 17.37
C GLN A 156 -3.75 0.00 16.71
N ARG A 157 -4.76 0.49 15.99
CA ARG A 157 -4.71 1.82 15.37
C ARG A 157 -4.49 2.90 16.41
N VAL A 158 -5.32 2.93 17.45
CA VAL A 158 -5.22 3.95 18.51
C VAL A 158 -3.91 3.83 19.29
N LEU A 159 -3.42 2.62 19.51
CA LEU A 159 -2.14 2.38 20.18
C LEU A 159 -0.98 2.93 19.35
N THR A 160 -0.98 2.72 18.04
CA THR A 160 0.02 3.25 17.10
C THR A 160 -0.02 4.79 17.07
N ASP A 161 -1.22 5.39 16.98
CA ASP A 161 -1.41 6.85 17.03
C ASP A 161 -0.92 7.48 18.33
N CYS A 162 -0.90 6.70 19.40
CA CYS A 162 -0.38 7.12 20.70
C CYS A 162 1.11 6.76 20.91
N GLY A 163 1.83 6.35 19.87
CA GLY A 163 3.25 5.97 19.95
C GLY A 163 3.52 4.78 20.88
N GLY A 164 2.59 3.82 20.95
CA GLY A 164 2.67 2.66 21.84
C GLY A 164 2.31 2.95 23.31
N ASN A 165 1.91 4.16 23.65
CA ASN A 165 1.56 4.54 25.02
C ASN A 165 0.18 4.00 25.41
N ILE A 166 0.17 2.90 26.18
CA ILE A 166 -1.04 2.19 26.61
C ILE A 166 -1.98 3.09 27.43
N THR A 167 -1.47 4.00 28.23
CA THR A 167 -2.28 4.89 29.06
C THR A 167 -3.04 5.88 28.20
N LYS A 168 -2.34 6.57 27.28
CA LYS A 168 -2.97 7.50 26.32
C LYS A 168 -3.94 6.79 25.38
N ALA A 169 -3.60 5.59 24.94
CA ALA A 169 -4.48 4.78 24.09
C ALA A 169 -5.75 4.37 24.82
N ALA A 170 -5.67 3.97 26.09
CA ALA A 170 -6.82 3.62 26.91
C ALA A 170 -7.78 4.81 27.13
N GLU A 171 -7.24 5.99 27.40
CA GLU A 171 -8.01 7.24 27.50
C GLU A 171 -8.72 7.57 26.18
N LYS A 172 -8.01 7.48 25.06
CA LYS A 172 -8.56 7.76 23.72
C LYS A 172 -9.65 6.77 23.30
N LEU A 173 -9.53 5.51 23.76
CA LEU A 173 -10.51 4.44 23.55
C LEU A 173 -11.68 4.47 24.54
N GLY A 174 -11.64 5.32 25.58
CA GLY A 174 -12.66 5.38 26.62
C GLY A 174 -12.74 4.11 27.49
N ILE A 175 -11.63 3.36 27.61
CA ILE A 175 -11.57 2.13 28.39
C ILE A 175 -10.49 2.21 29.47
N HIS A 176 -10.64 1.40 30.54
CA HIS A 176 -9.64 1.38 31.58
C HIS A 176 -8.33 0.74 31.10
N ARG A 177 -7.16 1.27 31.53
CA ARG A 177 -5.83 0.75 31.17
C ARG A 177 -5.68 -0.75 31.34
N ARG A 178 -6.17 -1.33 32.47
CA ARG A 178 -6.15 -2.78 32.71
C ARG A 178 -6.97 -3.56 31.68
N SER A 179 -8.06 -3.00 31.22
CA SER A 179 -8.92 -3.61 30.19
C SER A 179 -8.20 -3.66 28.86
N LEU A 180 -7.50 -2.58 28.50
CA LEU A 180 -6.68 -2.52 27.29
C LEU A 180 -5.51 -3.53 27.35
N GLN A 181 -4.79 -3.59 28.47
CA GLN A 181 -3.71 -4.57 28.67
C GLN A 181 -4.20 -6.00 28.54
N ARG A 182 -5.36 -6.34 29.15
CA ARG A 182 -5.94 -7.69 29.04
C ARG A 182 -6.36 -8.01 27.60
N LYS A 183 -6.87 -7.04 26.85
CA LYS A 183 -7.21 -7.21 25.43
C LYS A 183 -5.95 -7.42 24.59
N LEU A 184 -4.89 -6.64 24.82
CA LEU A 184 -3.60 -6.79 24.15
C LEU A 184 -2.91 -8.14 24.43
N ALA A 185 -3.08 -8.69 25.66
CA ALA A 185 -2.51 -9.99 26.04
C ALA A 185 -3.29 -11.18 25.46
N LYS A 186 -4.53 -10.99 25.03
CA LYS A 186 -5.43 -12.06 24.56
C LYS A 186 -5.31 -12.36 23.07
N PHE A 187 -4.55 -11.58 22.30
CA PHE A 187 -4.33 -11.74 20.87
C PHE A 187 -2.83 -11.91 20.55
N PRO A 188 -2.45 -12.71 19.53
CA PRO A 188 -3.23 -13.04 18.33
C PRO A 188 -4.14 -14.26 18.53
N VAL A 189 -5.37 -14.16 18.02
CA VAL A 189 -6.25 -15.34 17.90
C VAL A 189 -5.65 -16.25 16.84
N PRO A 190 -5.39 -17.54 17.12
CA PRO A 190 -5.02 -18.49 16.07
C PRO A 190 -6.14 -18.57 15.03
N HIS A 191 -5.74 -18.78 13.79
CA HIS A 191 -6.61 -19.02 12.63
C HIS A 191 -7.52 -20.21 12.84
#